data_174f451caea1d6c15b05fdcb36315bb8
#
_entry.id   174f451caea1d6c15b05fdcb36315bb8
#
_cell.length_a   1.000
_cell.length_b   1.000
_cell.length_c   1.000
_cell.angle_alpha   90.00
_cell.angle_beta   90.00
_cell.angle_gamma   90.00
#
_symmetry.space_group_name_H-M   'P 1'
#
loop_
_entity.id
_entity.type
_entity.pdbx_description
1 polymer ?
#
loop_
_entity_poly.entity_id
_entity_poly.type
_entity_poly.pdbx_seq_one_letter_code
_entity_poly.pdbx_strand_id
1 'polypeptide(L)'
;LSLHDALPILACENIEDAARNGLHYVELRFSPGYMAMTHNLPVAGVVEAVIEGVREGCKTFDVQARLIGIMSRTFGEAACLQELEALLAHRDAITAVDLAGDELGFPGSLFLSHFNRARDAGWHITVHAGEAAGPESIWQAIRELGAERIGHGVKAVEDRALMDFLAEQRIGIESCLTSNIQTSTVASLSQHPLKTFLEHGVLASLNTDDPAVQGVDIIHEYNIAAPQAGLSREQIRQAQINGLEIAFLTPAEKQAL
;
A
#
# COMPACT_ATOMS: atom_id res chain seq x y z
N LEU A 1 19.03 -15.92 -17.37
CA LEU A 1 18.90 -15.18 -16.13
C LEU A 1 18.23 -16.09 -15.12
N SER A 2 18.85 -16.29 -13.95
CA SER A 2 18.14 -16.89 -12.82
C SER A 2 17.10 -15.90 -12.34
N LEU A 3 16.06 -16.36 -11.62
CA LEU A 3 15.08 -15.43 -11.03
C LEU A 3 15.70 -14.50 -9.99
N HIS A 4 16.74 -14.97 -9.31
CA HIS A 4 17.54 -14.13 -8.42
C HIS A 4 18.17 -12.94 -9.18
N ASP A 5 18.59 -13.13 -10.43
CA ASP A 5 19.13 -12.05 -11.27
C ASP A 5 18.01 -11.17 -11.87
N ALA A 6 16.79 -11.68 -11.98
CA ALA A 6 15.65 -10.95 -12.54
C ALA A 6 14.98 -9.98 -11.54
N LEU A 7 14.99 -10.29 -10.24
CA LEU A 7 14.31 -9.47 -9.23
C LEU A 7 14.82 -8.01 -9.15
N PRO A 8 16.15 -7.75 -9.18
CA PRO A 8 16.63 -6.37 -9.22
C PRO A 8 16.19 -5.62 -10.49
N ILE A 9 16.14 -6.34 -11.64
CA ILE A 9 15.69 -5.76 -12.91
C ILE A 9 14.21 -5.36 -12.80
N LEU A 10 13.35 -6.27 -12.33
CA LEU A 10 11.93 -5.98 -12.14
C LEU A 10 11.68 -4.82 -11.16
N ALA A 11 12.44 -4.78 -10.07
CA ALA A 11 12.35 -3.68 -9.11
C ALA A 11 12.79 -2.34 -9.72
N CYS A 12 13.84 -2.34 -10.56
CA CYS A 12 14.28 -1.16 -11.29
C CYS A 12 13.23 -0.72 -12.34
N GLU A 13 12.62 -1.67 -13.07
CA GLU A 13 11.56 -1.41 -14.05
C GLU A 13 10.32 -0.77 -13.41
N ASN A 14 9.97 -1.10 -12.16
CA ASN A 14 8.90 -0.40 -11.44
C ASN A 14 9.20 1.10 -11.23
N ILE A 15 10.46 1.47 -11.01
CA ILE A 15 10.86 2.88 -10.92
C ILE A 15 10.83 3.54 -12.31
N GLU A 16 11.24 2.83 -13.36
CA GLU A 16 11.11 3.31 -14.74
C GLU A 16 9.65 3.55 -15.11
N ASP A 17 8.75 2.65 -14.76
CA ASP A 17 7.31 2.82 -14.99
C ASP A 17 6.74 4.00 -14.20
N ALA A 18 7.16 4.21 -12.96
CA ALA A 18 6.80 5.40 -12.19
C ALA A 18 7.24 6.68 -12.91
N ALA A 19 8.47 6.74 -13.41
CA ALA A 19 8.98 7.87 -14.19
C ALA A 19 8.18 8.10 -15.48
N ARG A 20 7.89 7.03 -16.23
CA ARG A 20 7.06 7.09 -17.47
C ARG A 20 5.65 7.61 -17.20
N ASN A 21 5.11 7.33 -16.02
CA ASN A 21 3.81 7.82 -15.56
C ASN A 21 3.86 9.23 -14.96
N GLY A 22 5.02 9.90 -14.98
CA GLY A 22 5.20 11.26 -14.46
C GLY A 22 5.16 11.35 -12.93
N LEU A 23 5.44 10.27 -12.22
CA LEU A 23 5.56 10.27 -10.78
C LEU A 23 6.97 10.74 -10.36
N HIS A 24 7.04 11.63 -9.39
CA HIS A 24 8.30 12.06 -8.77
C HIS A 24 8.60 11.30 -7.48
N TYR A 25 7.57 10.69 -6.89
CA TYR A 25 7.66 9.89 -5.68
C TYR A 25 6.73 8.69 -5.74
N VAL A 26 7.18 7.54 -5.24
CA VAL A 26 6.40 6.31 -5.15
C VAL A 26 6.74 5.52 -3.89
N GLU A 27 5.74 4.89 -3.30
CA GLU A 27 5.91 3.88 -2.26
C GLU A 27 5.60 2.51 -2.84
N LEU A 28 6.65 1.71 -3.03
CA LEU A 28 6.54 0.37 -3.59
C LEU A 28 6.36 -0.65 -2.48
N ARG A 29 5.35 -1.50 -2.63
CA ARG A 29 5.09 -2.64 -1.74
C ARG A 29 5.59 -3.92 -2.36
N PHE A 30 6.11 -4.80 -1.53
CA PHE A 30 6.49 -6.13 -1.96
C PHE A 30 6.35 -7.14 -0.82
N SER A 31 5.94 -8.36 -1.16
CA SER A 31 5.84 -9.49 -0.23
C SER A 31 7.04 -10.41 -0.44
N PRO A 32 8.07 -10.35 0.41
CA PRO A 32 9.28 -11.13 0.22
C PRO A 32 9.03 -12.62 0.33
N GLY A 33 8.11 -13.06 1.20
CA GLY A 33 7.74 -14.46 1.36
C GLY A 33 6.99 -15.03 0.16
N TYR A 34 5.97 -14.28 -0.34
CA TYR A 34 5.22 -14.68 -1.53
C TYR A 34 6.12 -14.79 -2.76
N MET A 35 6.99 -13.80 -2.99
CA MET A 35 7.96 -13.80 -4.09
C MET A 35 8.97 -14.93 -3.96
N ALA A 36 9.46 -15.21 -2.75
CA ALA A 36 10.41 -16.29 -2.47
C ALA A 36 9.80 -17.67 -2.73
N MET A 37 8.55 -17.87 -2.30
CA MET A 37 7.87 -19.17 -2.33
C MET A 37 7.65 -19.68 -3.74
N THR A 38 7.26 -18.80 -4.67
CA THR A 38 6.98 -19.16 -6.07
C THR A 38 8.19 -19.80 -6.75
N HIS A 39 9.40 -19.47 -6.32
CA HIS A 39 10.64 -19.89 -6.97
C HIS A 39 11.67 -20.51 -6.02
N ASN A 40 11.24 -20.85 -4.80
CA ASN A 40 12.10 -21.42 -3.76
C ASN A 40 13.38 -20.59 -3.51
N LEU A 41 13.22 -19.28 -3.41
CA LEU A 41 14.30 -18.34 -3.13
C LEU A 41 14.45 -18.11 -1.62
N PRO A 42 15.63 -17.72 -1.13
CA PRO A 42 15.78 -17.23 0.23
C PRO A 42 15.01 -15.90 0.41
N VAL A 43 14.16 -15.80 1.43
CA VAL A 43 13.35 -14.58 1.70
C VAL A 43 14.26 -13.35 1.87
N ALA A 44 15.37 -13.47 2.58
CA ALA A 44 16.35 -12.39 2.72
C ALA A 44 16.96 -11.96 1.38
N GLY A 45 17.25 -12.90 0.48
CA GLY A 45 17.78 -12.61 -0.84
C GLY A 45 16.78 -11.85 -1.72
N VAL A 46 15.47 -12.09 -1.54
CA VAL A 46 14.42 -11.31 -2.22
C VAL A 46 14.44 -9.85 -1.72
N VAL A 47 14.54 -9.64 -0.40
CA VAL A 47 14.63 -8.29 0.18
C VAL A 47 15.83 -7.53 -0.36
N GLU A 48 17.01 -8.17 -0.38
CA GLU A 48 18.24 -7.59 -0.92
C GLU A 48 18.10 -7.19 -2.39
N ALA A 49 17.56 -8.09 -3.21
CA ALA A 49 17.37 -7.90 -4.64
C ALA A 49 16.42 -6.72 -4.94
N VAL A 50 15.30 -6.61 -4.21
CA VAL A 50 14.36 -5.50 -4.37
C VAL A 50 15.02 -4.17 -3.96
N ILE A 51 15.74 -4.13 -2.84
CA ILE A 51 16.44 -2.92 -2.38
C ILE A 51 17.49 -2.48 -3.43
N GLU A 52 18.26 -3.42 -3.97
CA GLU A 52 19.25 -3.13 -5.01
C GLU A 52 18.62 -2.55 -6.27
N GLY A 53 17.56 -3.21 -6.79
CA GLY A 53 16.87 -2.77 -8.00
C GLY A 53 16.22 -1.39 -7.85
N VAL A 54 15.56 -1.12 -6.73
CA VAL A 54 14.98 0.20 -6.45
C VAL A 54 16.05 1.28 -6.34
N ARG A 55 17.17 1.01 -5.67
CA ARG A 55 18.29 1.95 -5.59
C ARG A 55 18.88 2.27 -6.96
N GLU A 56 19.02 1.28 -7.83
CA GLU A 56 19.52 1.48 -9.19
C GLU A 56 18.52 2.28 -10.04
N GLY A 57 17.23 1.95 -9.95
CA GLY A 57 16.16 2.71 -10.60
C GLY A 57 16.15 4.18 -10.19
N CYS A 58 16.23 4.47 -8.88
CA CYS A 58 16.27 5.85 -8.38
C CYS A 58 17.53 6.64 -8.79
N LYS A 59 18.64 5.95 -9.11
CA LYS A 59 19.83 6.63 -9.69
C LYS A 59 19.66 6.94 -11.17
N THR A 60 18.91 6.09 -11.88
CA THR A 60 18.75 6.17 -13.33
C THR A 60 17.61 7.11 -13.73
N PHE A 61 16.53 7.09 -12.96
CA PHE A 61 15.31 7.85 -13.21
C PHE A 61 15.10 8.89 -12.10
N ASP A 62 14.55 10.03 -12.46
CA ASP A 62 14.27 11.13 -11.51
C ASP A 62 12.99 10.83 -10.68
N VAL A 63 13.05 9.75 -9.92
CA VAL A 63 11.97 9.30 -9.03
C VAL A 63 12.56 8.96 -7.66
N GLN A 64 11.94 9.48 -6.61
CA GLN A 64 12.22 9.06 -5.26
C GLN A 64 11.31 7.87 -4.89
N ALA A 65 11.86 6.85 -4.27
CA ALA A 65 11.07 5.69 -3.83
C ALA A 65 11.30 5.36 -2.36
N ARG A 66 10.24 4.85 -1.72
CA ARG A 66 10.27 4.22 -0.41
C ARG A 66 9.75 2.80 -0.53
N LEU A 67 10.22 1.90 0.34
CA LEU A 67 9.83 0.50 0.35
C LEU A 67 8.93 0.20 1.54
N ILE A 68 7.84 -0.52 1.26
CA ILE A 68 6.91 -1.07 2.25
C ILE A 68 6.99 -2.59 2.16
N GLY A 69 7.39 -3.24 3.26
CA GLY A 69 7.43 -4.69 3.32
C GLY A 69 6.08 -5.27 3.71
N ILE A 70 5.54 -6.19 2.89
CA ILE A 70 4.28 -6.88 3.18
C ILE A 70 4.57 -8.13 4.04
N MET A 71 3.78 -8.29 5.09
CA MET A 71 3.57 -9.56 5.78
C MET A 71 2.33 -10.22 5.18
N SER A 72 2.50 -11.40 4.57
CA SER A 72 1.44 -12.10 3.83
C SER A 72 0.60 -12.96 4.76
N ARG A 73 -0.46 -12.36 5.36
CA ARG A 73 -1.30 -13.01 6.40
C ARG A 73 -1.85 -14.38 6.00
N THR A 74 -2.10 -14.59 4.71
CA THR A 74 -2.62 -15.86 4.17
C THR A 74 -1.75 -17.07 4.53
N PHE A 75 -0.46 -16.88 4.74
CA PHE A 75 0.48 -17.94 5.09
C PHE A 75 0.67 -18.11 6.61
N GLY A 76 -0.06 -17.33 7.41
CA GLY A 76 -0.09 -17.41 8.87
C GLY A 76 1.06 -16.70 9.57
N GLU A 77 0.98 -16.67 10.90
CA GLU A 77 1.87 -15.92 11.78
C GLU A 77 3.36 -16.26 11.62
N ALA A 78 3.68 -17.56 11.48
CA ALA A 78 5.07 -18.01 11.37
C ALA A 78 5.72 -17.56 10.05
N ALA A 79 4.99 -17.56 8.94
CA ALA A 79 5.49 -17.07 7.66
C ALA A 79 5.65 -15.53 7.69
N CYS A 80 4.69 -14.81 8.24
CA CYS A 80 4.79 -13.37 8.45
C CYS A 80 5.99 -13.00 9.34
N LEU A 81 6.30 -13.83 10.35
CA LEU A 81 7.50 -13.60 11.18
C LEU A 81 8.79 -13.77 10.37
N GLN A 82 8.86 -14.73 9.45
CA GLN A 82 10.02 -14.89 8.57
C GLN A 82 10.17 -13.69 7.61
N GLU A 83 9.07 -13.18 7.06
CA GLU A 83 9.08 -11.96 6.24
C GLU A 83 9.58 -10.77 7.06
N LEU A 84 9.03 -10.57 8.27
CA LEU A 84 9.44 -9.49 9.17
C LEU A 84 10.92 -9.56 9.54
N GLU A 85 11.45 -10.75 9.86
CA GLU A 85 12.87 -10.94 10.20
C GLU A 85 13.77 -10.57 9.00
N ALA A 86 13.41 -10.97 7.80
CA ALA A 86 14.15 -10.62 6.59
C ALA A 86 14.14 -9.11 6.32
N LEU A 87 13.01 -8.44 6.55
CA LEU A 87 12.89 -6.99 6.43
C LEU A 87 13.70 -6.27 7.50
N LEU A 88 13.67 -6.75 8.77
CA LEU A 88 14.42 -6.18 9.89
C LEU A 88 15.94 -6.25 9.70
N ALA A 89 16.44 -7.26 8.99
CA ALA A 89 17.85 -7.33 8.63
C ALA A 89 18.31 -6.14 7.76
N HIS A 90 17.36 -5.49 7.07
CA HIS A 90 17.59 -4.33 6.20
C HIS A 90 16.78 -3.09 6.64
N ARG A 91 16.58 -2.92 7.96
CA ARG A 91 15.69 -1.93 8.57
C ARG A 91 15.82 -0.51 8.02
N ASP A 92 17.03 -0.08 7.69
CA ASP A 92 17.28 1.28 7.22
C ASP A 92 16.84 1.53 5.77
N ALA A 93 16.54 0.48 5.03
CA ALA A 93 16.03 0.55 3.66
C ALA A 93 14.51 0.41 3.56
N ILE A 94 13.85 0.01 4.65
CA ILE A 94 12.41 -0.21 4.73
C ILE A 94 11.78 0.96 5.51
N THR A 95 10.75 1.56 4.95
CA THR A 95 10.07 2.72 5.54
C THR A 95 8.85 2.31 6.36
N ALA A 96 8.15 1.28 5.90
CA ALA A 96 6.91 0.84 6.53
C ALA A 96 6.70 -0.67 6.36
N VAL A 97 5.76 -1.21 7.12
CA VAL A 97 5.21 -2.55 6.92
C VAL A 97 3.73 -2.52 6.64
N ASP A 98 3.26 -3.56 5.97
CA ASP A 98 1.87 -3.79 5.65
C ASP A 98 1.46 -5.23 6.02
N LEU A 99 0.18 -5.46 6.19
CA LEU A 99 -0.43 -6.78 6.37
C LEU A 99 -1.46 -7.01 5.27
N ALA A 100 -1.17 -7.86 4.30
CA ALA A 100 -2.05 -8.10 3.17
C ALA A 100 -2.38 -9.60 2.98
N GLY A 101 -3.43 -9.91 2.22
CA GLY A 101 -3.90 -11.25 1.92
C GLY A 101 -5.27 -11.55 2.52
N ASP A 102 -5.55 -12.81 2.86
CA ASP A 102 -6.86 -13.27 3.35
C ASP A 102 -7.26 -12.62 4.68
N GLU A 103 -7.99 -11.51 4.57
CA GLU A 103 -8.43 -10.70 5.70
C GLU A 103 -9.43 -11.44 6.60
N LEU A 104 -10.30 -12.28 6.02
CA LEU A 104 -11.33 -13.03 6.75
C LEU A 104 -10.75 -14.22 7.50
N GLY A 105 -9.83 -14.95 6.86
CA GLY A 105 -9.22 -16.14 7.44
C GLY A 105 -8.15 -15.83 8.50
N PHE A 106 -7.49 -14.66 8.39
CA PHE A 106 -6.37 -14.29 9.25
C PHE A 106 -6.53 -12.85 9.76
N PRO A 107 -7.36 -12.62 10.79
CA PRO A 107 -7.61 -11.29 11.34
C PRO A 107 -6.33 -10.65 11.92
N GLY A 108 -6.28 -9.32 11.95
CA GLY A 108 -5.12 -8.55 12.42
C GLY A 108 -4.65 -8.89 13.83
N SER A 109 -5.56 -9.34 14.71
CA SER A 109 -5.23 -9.73 16.10
C SER A 109 -4.15 -10.83 16.22
N LEU A 110 -3.99 -11.66 15.20
CA LEU A 110 -2.95 -12.69 15.15
C LEU A 110 -1.54 -12.08 15.02
N PHE A 111 -1.42 -10.84 14.57
CA PHE A 111 -0.15 -10.23 14.19
C PHE A 111 0.32 -9.10 15.12
N LEU A 112 -0.27 -8.95 16.30
CA LEU A 112 0.05 -7.90 17.27
C LEU A 112 1.56 -7.84 17.61
N SER A 113 2.18 -8.98 17.84
CA SER A 113 3.61 -9.07 18.17
C SER A 113 4.49 -8.64 17.00
N HIS A 114 4.08 -8.90 15.75
CA HIS A 114 4.78 -8.49 14.55
C HIS A 114 4.80 -6.96 14.43
N PHE A 115 3.64 -6.33 14.60
CA PHE A 115 3.52 -4.87 14.54
C PHE A 115 4.20 -4.15 15.70
N ASN A 116 4.25 -4.75 16.90
CA ASN A 116 5.07 -4.22 18.00
C ASN A 116 6.53 -4.14 17.57
N ARG A 117 7.09 -5.19 16.98
CA ARG A 117 8.47 -5.22 16.49
C ARG A 117 8.71 -4.22 15.35
N ALA A 118 7.75 -4.03 14.45
CA ALA A 118 7.84 -3.01 13.41
C ALA A 118 7.91 -1.60 14.00
N ARG A 119 7.08 -1.30 15.01
CA ARG A 119 7.13 -0.02 15.75
C ARG A 119 8.47 0.17 16.49
N ASP A 120 9.00 -0.88 17.12
CA ASP A 120 10.30 -0.85 17.80
C ASP A 120 11.46 -0.59 16.80
N ALA A 121 11.28 -0.99 15.54
CA ALA A 121 12.21 -0.66 14.47
C ALA A 121 12.08 0.81 13.97
N GLY A 122 11.05 1.53 14.41
CA GLY A 122 10.77 2.90 13.99
C GLY A 122 10.08 3.01 12.63
N TRP A 123 9.45 1.95 12.16
CA TRP A 123 8.74 1.92 10.88
C TRP A 123 7.33 2.44 11.00
N HIS A 124 6.85 3.02 9.91
CA HIS A 124 5.44 3.33 9.71
C HIS A 124 4.61 2.06 9.47
N ILE A 125 3.29 2.18 9.67
CA ILE A 125 2.36 1.06 9.54
C ILE A 125 1.22 1.44 8.60
N THR A 126 1.03 0.64 7.58
CA THR A 126 -0.19 0.58 6.78
C THR A 126 -0.77 -0.83 6.90
N VAL A 127 -2.07 -1.01 6.70
CA VAL A 127 -2.72 -2.32 6.81
C VAL A 127 -3.84 -2.42 5.79
N HIS A 128 -3.84 -3.49 4.98
CA HIS A 128 -5.02 -3.85 4.19
C HIS A 128 -6.15 -4.24 5.14
N ALA A 129 -7.19 -3.42 5.20
CA ALA A 129 -8.32 -3.63 6.09
C ALA A 129 -9.62 -3.04 5.50
N GLY A 130 -10.74 -3.70 5.76
CA GLY A 130 -12.03 -3.29 5.22
C GLY A 130 -12.13 -3.44 3.71
N GLU A 131 -11.42 -4.39 3.14
CA GLU A 131 -11.56 -4.83 1.76
C GLU A 131 -12.53 -6.01 1.70
N ALA A 132 -12.19 -7.13 2.31
CA ALA A 132 -13.03 -8.33 2.41
C ALA A 132 -13.82 -8.38 3.72
N ALA A 133 -13.25 -7.93 4.84
CA ALA A 133 -13.94 -7.81 6.12
C ALA A 133 -14.62 -6.44 6.27
N GLY A 134 -15.42 -6.29 7.33
CA GLY A 134 -16.18 -5.08 7.61
C GLY A 134 -15.37 -3.96 8.30
N PRO A 135 -16.05 -2.88 8.74
CA PRO A 135 -15.40 -1.75 9.41
C PRO A 135 -14.63 -2.13 10.68
N GLU A 136 -15.01 -3.22 11.34
CA GLU A 136 -14.33 -3.75 12.52
C GLU A 136 -12.86 -4.11 12.26
N SER A 137 -12.53 -4.57 11.05
CA SER A 137 -11.15 -4.84 10.64
C SER A 137 -10.33 -3.55 10.55
N ILE A 138 -10.93 -2.47 10.07
CA ILE A 138 -10.29 -1.15 10.02
C ILE A 138 -10.06 -0.63 11.45
N TRP A 139 -11.07 -0.73 12.32
CA TRP A 139 -10.91 -0.36 13.73
C TRP A 139 -9.79 -1.15 14.40
N GLN A 140 -9.69 -2.46 14.12
CA GLN A 140 -8.62 -3.30 14.64
C GLN A 140 -7.25 -2.86 14.12
N ALA A 141 -7.12 -2.61 12.82
CA ALA A 141 -5.88 -2.12 12.22
C ALA A 141 -5.38 -0.84 12.89
N ILE A 142 -6.29 0.10 13.16
CA ILE A 142 -5.94 1.38 13.80
C ILE A 142 -5.60 1.20 15.28
N ARG A 143 -6.49 0.57 16.05
CA ARG A 143 -6.40 0.55 17.52
C ARG A 143 -5.39 -0.45 18.06
N GLU A 144 -5.24 -1.57 17.39
CA GLU A 144 -4.41 -2.69 17.87
C GLU A 144 -3.08 -2.77 17.12
N LEU A 145 -3.09 -2.62 15.79
CA LEU A 145 -1.86 -2.71 15.00
C LEU A 145 -1.15 -1.36 14.88
N GLY A 146 -1.86 -0.24 15.11
CA GLY A 146 -1.30 1.10 15.05
C GLY A 146 -1.17 1.64 13.62
N ALA A 147 -2.09 1.24 12.74
CA ALA A 147 -2.09 1.71 11.36
C ALA A 147 -2.26 3.24 11.29
N GLU A 148 -1.36 3.88 10.57
CA GLU A 148 -1.37 5.31 10.23
C GLU A 148 -2.12 5.55 8.92
N ARG A 149 -2.30 4.46 8.14
CA ARG A 149 -2.92 4.44 6.82
C ARG A 149 -3.58 3.08 6.58
N ILE A 150 -4.66 3.06 5.81
CA ILE A 150 -5.45 1.85 5.53
C ILE A 150 -5.44 1.57 4.03
N GLY A 151 -5.00 0.36 3.65
CA GLY A 151 -5.13 -0.15 2.29
C GLY A 151 -6.59 -0.49 1.99
N HIS A 152 -7.10 -0.05 0.85
CA HIS A 152 -8.47 -0.15 0.35
C HIS A 152 -9.52 0.55 1.22
N GLY A 153 -9.81 0.04 2.40
CA GLY A 153 -10.73 0.65 3.36
C GLY A 153 -12.17 0.83 2.88
N VAL A 154 -12.60 0.12 1.81
CA VAL A 154 -13.89 0.38 1.14
C VAL A 154 -15.08 0.22 2.06
N LYS A 155 -14.97 -0.61 3.10
CA LYS A 155 -16.04 -0.84 4.08
C LYS A 155 -16.15 0.24 5.16
N ALA A 156 -15.24 1.22 5.19
CA ALA A 156 -15.34 2.33 6.16
C ALA A 156 -16.65 3.10 6.04
N VAL A 157 -17.26 3.21 4.85
CA VAL A 157 -18.55 3.88 4.64
C VAL A 157 -19.73 3.23 5.35
N GLU A 158 -19.59 1.98 5.79
CA GLU A 158 -20.63 1.25 6.53
C GLU A 158 -20.69 1.66 8.00
N ASP A 159 -19.66 2.39 8.51
CA ASP A 159 -19.59 2.89 9.88
C ASP A 159 -19.33 4.40 9.91
N ARG A 160 -20.35 5.19 10.23
CA ARG A 160 -20.26 6.64 10.31
C ARG A 160 -19.24 7.13 11.35
N ALA A 161 -19.16 6.44 12.50
CA ALA A 161 -18.20 6.82 13.55
C ALA A 161 -16.76 6.57 13.11
N LEU A 162 -16.52 5.52 12.31
CA LEU A 162 -15.22 5.26 11.68
C LEU A 162 -14.87 6.36 10.69
N MET A 163 -15.80 6.76 9.82
CA MET A 163 -15.59 7.84 8.86
C MET A 163 -15.23 9.16 9.56
N ASP A 164 -15.97 9.52 10.61
CA ASP A 164 -15.68 10.72 11.42
C ASP A 164 -14.28 10.61 12.05
N PHE A 165 -13.93 9.45 12.62
CA PHE A 165 -12.63 9.19 13.23
C PHE A 165 -11.47 9.29 12.24
N LEU A 166 -11.59 8.65 11.06
CA LEU A 166 -10.56 8.71 10.00
C LEU A 166 -10.29 10.16 9.58
N ALA A 167 -11.33 10.96 9.39
CA ALA A 167 -11.22 12.37 9.03
C ALA A 167 -10.56 13.20 10.14
N GLU A 168 -11.04 13.06 11.40
CA GLU A 168 -10.53 13.81 12.57
C GLU A 168 -9.07 13.46 12.89
N GLN A 169 -8.71 12.17 12.85
CA GLN A 169 -7.36 11.70 13.17
C GLN A 169 -6.41 11.75 11.95
N ARG A 170 -6.91 12.19 10.79
CA ARG A 170 -6.15 12.31 9.54
C ARG A 170 -5.49 10.98 9.11
N ILE A 171 -6.18 9.85 9.35
CA ILE A 171 -5.76 8.52 8.91
C ILE A 171 -6.11 8.38 7.43
N GLY A 172 -5.11 8.05 6.60
CA GLY A 172 -5.27 7.96 5.16
C GLY A 172 -5.96 6.66 4.71
N ILE A 173 -6.67 6.75 3.58
CA ILE A 173 -7.15 5.57 2.83
C ILE A 173 -6.47 5.53 1.46
N GLU A 174 -5.91 4.39 1.11
CA GLU A 174 -5.29 4.10 -0.18
C GLU A 174 -6.33 3.42 -1.09
N SER A 175 -7.08 4.23 -1.84
CA SER A 175 -8.15 3.72 -2.71
C SER A 175 -7.59 3.21 -4.03
N CYS A 176 -7.99 1.98 -4.42
CA CYS A 176 -7.59 1.29 -5.64
C CYS A 176 -8.83 0.96 -6.46
N LEU A 177 -9.29 1.92 -7.32
CA LEU A 177 -10.59 1.84 -7.98
C LEU A 177 -10.72 0.60 -8.85
N THR A 178 -9.79 0.41 -9.79
CA THR A 178 -9.83 -0.71 -10.74
C THR A 178 -9.65 -2.04 -10.01
N SER A 179 -8.72 -2.12 -9.04
CA SER A 179 -8.52 -3.32 -8.23
C SER A 179 -9.81 -3.75 -7.53
N ASN A 180 -10.47 -2.82 -6.84
CA ASN A 180 -11.69 -3.14 -6.09
C ASN A 180 -12.86 -3.63 -6.98
N ILE A 181 -12.87 -3.26 -8.28
CA ILE A 181 -13.82 -3.84 -9.24
C ILE A 181 -13.37 -5.24 -9.66
N GLN A 182 -12.09 -5.43 -9.98
CA GLN A 182 -11.58 -6.72 -10.44
C GLN A 182 -11.64 -7.80 -9.36
N THR A 183 -11.39 -7.44 -8.09
CA THR A 183 -11.53 -8.33 -6.93
C THR A 183 -12.99 -8.52 -6.49
N SER A 184 -13.94 -7.84 -7.16
CA SER A 184 -15.38 -7.86 -6.83
C SER A 184 -15.69 -7.34 -5.42
N THR A 185 -14.79 -6.58 -4.81
CA THR A 185 -14.99 -5.90 -3.53
C THR A 185 -16.04 -4.81 -3.66
N VAL A 186 -16.05 -4.13 -4.82
CA VAL A 186 -17.05 -3.13 -5.22
C VAL A 186 -17.67 -3.55 -6.55
N ALA A 187 -18.98 -3.43 -6.69
CA ALA A 187 -19.71 -3.94 -7.86
C ALA A 187 -19.50 -3.10 -9.13
N SER A 188 -19.24 -1.79 -8.99
CA SER A 188 -18.98 -0.88 -10.11
C SER A 188 -18.24 0.38 -9.65
N LEU A 189 -17.56 1.06 -10.59
CA LEU A 189 -16.85 2.31 -10.29
C LEU A 189 -17.79 3.37 -9.70
N SER A 190 -19.02 3.49 -10.21
CA SER A 190 -20.01 4.46 -9.71
C SER A 190 -20.49 4.18 -8.28
N GLN A 191 -20.22 3.00 -7.74
CA GLN A 191 -20.53 2.60 -6.36
C GLN A 191 -19.30 2.63 -5.45
N HIS A 192 -18.12 2.95 -6.01
CA HIS A 192 -16.90 3.01 -5.21
C HIS A 192 -16.96 4.16 -4.18
N PRO A 193 -16.60 3.92 -2.92
CA PRO A 193 -16.79 4.89 -1.83
C PRO A 193 -15.82 6.10 -1.86
N LEU A 194 -14.83 6.14 -2.75
CA LEU A 194 -13.82 7.21 -2.79
C LEU A 194 -14.44 8.63 -2.80
N LYS A 195 -15.49 8.84 -3.59
CA LYS A 195 -16.18 10.12 -3.62
C LYS A 195 -16.73 10.49 -2.23
N THR A 196 -17.37 9.52 -1.55
CA THR A 196 -17.91 9.71 -0.20
C THR A 196 -16.79 9.99 0.81
N PHE A 197 -15.63 9.32 0.70
CA PHE A 197 -14.47 9.61 1.55
C PHE A 197 -14.03 11.06 1.42
N LEU A 198 -13.86 11.55 0.19
CA LEU A 198 -13.43 12.93 -0.08
C LEU A 198 -14.47 13.95 0.41
N GLU A 199 -15.77 13.71 0.16
CA GLU A 199 -16.86 14.56 0.63
C GLU A 199 -16.97 14.60 2.17
N HIS A 200 -16.54 13.53 2.83
CA HIS A 200 -16.49 13.43 4.31
C HIS A 200 -15.22 14.03 4.92
N GLY A 201 -14.24 14.41 4.10
CA GLY A 201 -12.96 14.96 4.55
C GLY A 201 -11.92 13.91 4.95
N VAL A 202 -12.15 12.62 4.61
CA VAL A 202 -11.15 11.56 4.79
C VAL A 202 -10.01 11.76 3.78
N LEU A 203 -8.77 11.57 4.22
CA LEU A 203 -7.58 11.66 3.37
C LEU A 203 -7.45 10.44 2.47
N ALA A 204 -8.30 10.34 1.45
CA ALA A 204 -8.25 9.26 0.48
C ALA A 204 -7.42 9.63 -0.74
N SER A 205 -6.51 8.73 -1.15
CA SER A 205 -5.67 8.84 -2.34
C SER A 205 -6.11 7.87 -3.44
N LEU A 206 -5.56 8.04 -4.65
CA LEU A 206 -5.70 7.11 -5.76
C LEU A 206 -4.41 6.32 -5.95
N ASN A 207 -4.53 5.00 -6.05
CA ASN A 207 -3.42 4.06 -6.16
C ASN A 207 -3.76 2.96 -7.16
N THR A 208 -2.75 2.31 -7.73
CA THR A 208 -2.94 1.25 -8.72
C THR A 208 -3.15 -0.13 -8.10
N ASP A 209 -2.65 -0.36 -6.87
CA ASP A 209 -2.47 -1.70 -6.29
C ASP A 209 -1.46 -2.52 -7.11
N ASP A 210 -1.87 -3.56 -7.83
CA ASP A 210 -1.02 -4.40 -8.67
C ASP A 210 -1.15 -4.04 -10.17
N PRO A 211 -0.46 -3.00 -10.67
CA PRO A 211 -0.68 -2.49 -12.03
C PRO A 211 -0.44 -3.52 -13.13
N ALA A 212 0.58 -4.37 -12.98
CA ALA A 212 0.89 -5.42 -13.96
C ALA A 212 -0.17 -6.52 -14.00
N VAL A 213 -0.74 -6.90 -12.85
CA VAL A 213 -1.80 -7.92 -12.76
C VAL A 213 -3.11 -7.38 -13.30
N GLN A 214 -3.43 -6.12 -12.99
CA GLN A 214 -4.70 -5.49 -13.36
C GLN A 214 -4.70 -4.89 -14.75
N GLY A 215 -3.52 -4.75 -15.38
CA GLY A 215 -3.38 -4.17 -16.72
C GLY A 215 -3.68 -2.67 -16.75
N VAL A 216 -3.34 -1.95 -15.69
CA VAL A 216 -3.58 -0.50 -15.55
C VAL A 216 -2.30 0.21 -15.07
N ASP A 217 -2.31 1.52 -15.21
CA ASP A 217 -1.33 2.42 -14.63
C ASP A 217 -2.02 3.53 -13.83
N ILE A 218 -1.25 4.37 -13.18
CA ILE A 218 -1.81 5.47 -12.38
C ILE A 218 -2.52 6.51 -13.26
N ILE A 219 -2.11 6.65 -14.51
CA ILE A 219 -2.76 7.55 -15.47
C ILE A 219 -4.19 7.07 -15.77
N HIS A 220 -4.38 5.74 -15.89
CA HIS A 220 -5.71 5.13 -16.03
C HIS A 220 -6.58 5.44 -14.80
N GLU A 221 -6.05 5.27 -13.58
CA GLU A 221 -6.80 5.53 -12.36
C GLU A 221 -7.29 6.99 -12.29
N TYR A 222 -6.42 7.95 -12.62
CA TYR A 222 -6.76 9.38 -12.59
C TYR A 222 -7.67 9.84 -13.75
N ASN A 223 -7.42 9.35 -14.97
CA ASN A 223 -8.07 9.90 -16.17
C ASN A 223 -9.31 9.10 -16.60
N ILE A 224 -9.43 7.84 -16.21
CA ILE A 224 -10.52 6.94 -16.64
C ILE A 224 -11.35 6.50 -15.44
N ALA A 225 -10.75 5.81 -14.46
CA ALA A 225 -11.49 5.21 -13.37
C ALA A 225 -12.12 6.26 -12.44
N ALA A 226 -11.38 7.29 -12.04
CA ALA A 226 -11.87 8.32 -11.13
C ALA A 226 -13.05 9.13 -11.71
N PRO A 227 -13.04 9.60 -12.99
CA PRO A 227 -14.22 10.20 -13.61
C PRO A 227 -15.41 9.25 -13.68
N GLN A 228 -15.20 7.97 -13.98
CA GLN A 228 -16.26 6.96 -14.01
C GLN A 228 -16.82 6.64 -12.62
N ALA A 229 -16.02 6.81 -11.57
CA ALA A 229 -16.48 6.77 -10.19
C ALA A 229 -17.25 8.04 -9.76
N GLY A 230 -17.44 9.00 -10.67
CA GLY A 230 -18.22 10.21 -10.45
C GLY A 230 -17.46 11.32 -9.73
N LEU A 231 -16.12 11.29 -9.74
CA LEU A 231 -15.31 12.35 -9.14
C LEU A 231 -15.23 13.56 -10.06
N SER A 232 -15.35 14.76 -9.49
CA SER A 232 -15.03 16.02 -10.18
C SER A 232 -13.52 16.20 -10.32
N ARG A 233 -13.09 17.11 -11.17
CA ARG A 233 -11.67 17.46 -11.32
C ARG A 233 -11.05 17.94 -10.00
N GLU A 234 -11.80 18.68 -9.20
CA GLU A 234 -11.39 19.17 -7.90
C GLU A 234 -11.20 18.01 -6.91
N GLN A 235 -12.10 17.04 -6.92
CA GLN A 235 -12.00 15.84 -6.09
C GLN A 235 -10.81 14.95 -6.50
N ILE A 236 -10.56 14.79 -7.81
CA ILE A 236 -9.39 14.07 -8.33
C ILE A 236 -8.10 14.76 -7.89
N ARG A 237 -8.04 16.10 -8.00
CA ARG A 237 -6.90 16.88 -7.51
C ARG A 237 -6.75 16.76 -5.99
N GLN A 238 -7.85 16.74 -5.24
CA GLN A 238 -7.81 16.55 -3.79
C GLN A 238 -7.23 15.17 -3.44
N ALA A 239 -7.63 14.11 -4.15
CA ALA A 239 -7.06 12.77 -3.95
C ALA A 239 -5.54 12.74 -4.21
N GLN A 240 -5.05 13.49 -5.19
CA GLN A 240 -3.62 13.65 -5.45
C GLN A 240 -2.91 14.36 -4.29
N ILE A 241 -3.48 15.47 -3.79
CA ILE A 241 -2.94 16.20 -2.64
C ILE A 241 -2.93 15.29 -1.40
N ASN A 242 -4.01 14.55 -1.18
CA ASN A 242 -4.10 13.60 -0.08
C ASN A 242 -3.00 12.52 -0.18
N GLY A 243 -2.68 12.04 -1.40
CA GLY A 243 -1.59 11.07 -1.60
C GLY A 243 -0.25 11.59 -1.08
N LEU A 244 0.07 12.86 -1.33
CA LEU A 244 1.26 13.49 -0.76
C LEU A 244 1.14 13.67 0.77
N GLU A 245 -0.04 14.06 1.25
CA GLU A 245 -0.28 14.29 2.68
C GLU A 245 -0.08 13.02 3.51
N ILE A 246 -0.59 11.88 3.01
CA ILE A 246 -0.49 10.59 3.71
C ILE A 246 0.80 9.82 3.41
N ALA A 247 1.67 10.32 2.52
CA ALA A 247 2.96 9.70 2.21
C ALA A 247 3.84 9.61 3.46
N PHE A 248 4.57 8.51 3.61
CA PHE A 248 5.53 8.30 4.70
C PHE A 248 6.83 9.10 4.48
N LEU A 249 6.67 10.41 4.40
CA LEU A 249 7.71 11.40 4.21
C LEU A 249 7.69 12.42 5.35
N THR A 250 8.86 12.94 5.67
CA THR A 250 8.96 14.08 6.59
C THR A 250 8.33 15.33 5.99
N PRO A 251 7.91 16.33 6.81
CA PRO A 251 7.40 17.59 6.29
C PRO A 251 8.35 18.30 5.32
N ALA A 252 9.66 18.20 5.53
CA ALA A 252 10.66 18.80 4.64
C ALA A 252 10.70 18.10 3.27
N GLU A 253 10.61 16.76 3.26
CA GLU A 253 10.54 15.97 2.03
C GLU A 253 9.26 16.26 1.24
N LYS A 254 8.11 16.37 1.91
CA LYS A 254 6.83 16.73 1.28
C LYS A 254 6.85 18.12 0.64
N GLN A 255 7.61 19.07 1.20
CA GLN A 255 7.76 20.40 0.64
C GLN A 255 8.69 20.45 -0.57
N ALA A 256 9.56 19.47 -0.72
CA ALA A 256 10.51 19.38 -1.83
C ALA A 256 9.90 18.73 -3.09
N LEU A 257 8.77 18.06 -2.97
CA LEU A 257 7.98 17.45 -4.04
C LEU A 257 6.88 18.39 -4.54
#